data_7bfa9fe090a28ef1be8df114229ae5be
#
_entry.id   7bfa9fe090a28ef1be8df114229ae5be
#
_cell.length_a   1.000
_cell.length_b   1.000
_cell.length_c   1.000
_cell.angle_alpha   90.00
_cell.angle_beta   90.00
_cell.angle_gamma   90.00
#
_symmetry.space_group_name_H-M   'P 1'
#
loop_
_entity.id
_entity.type
_entity.pdbx_description
1 polymer ?
#
loop_
_entity_poly.entity_id
_entity_poly.type
_entity_poly.pdbx_seq_one_letter_code
_entity_poly.pdbx_strand_id
1 'polypeptide(L)'
;MKILRLVLSIMLAMFAAVAHAQDPGKEVIGKVRTELLFGTNGPVTSLGSGVTELSPAEETRLRKVSKLGALKNFVKLGSVEQDILKGYKSWAQPIRNSQALMVTFQPQAAIKESRRLRLDVEYWQKSKMALRWDRVFEVGKRVYLVGPKWRDGNLIITVELVSLVDK
;
A
#
# COMPACT_ATOMS: atom_id res chain seq x y z
N MET A 1 -39.37 -33.70 -29.76
CA MET A 1 -38.18 -34.01 -28.93
C MET A 1 -36.85 -33.46 -29.45
N LYS A 2 -36.58 -33.43 -30.77
CA LYS A 2 -35.29 -32.90 -31.30
C LYS A 2 -35.10 -31.38 -31.12
N ILE A 3 -36.17 -30.58 -31.28
CA ILE A 3 -36.15 -29.12 -31.14
C ILE A 3 -35.86 -28.68 -29.70
N LEU A 4 -36.45 -29.39 -28.70
CA LEU A 4 -36.26 -29.10 -27.29
C LEU A 4 -34.79 -29.34 -26.85
N ARG A 5 -34.16 -30.39 -27.40
CA ARG A 5 -32.71 -30.66 -27.13
C ARG A 5 -31.81 -29.61 -27.76
N LEU A 6 -32.16 -29.10 -28.95
CA LEU A 6 -31.39 -28.04 -29.60
C LEU A 6 -31.44 -26.70 -28.80
N VAL A 7 -32.64 -26.31 -28.35
CA VAL A 7 -32.83 -25.10 -27.54
C VAL A 7 -32.09 -25.19 -26.19
N LEU A 8 -32.15 -26.36 -25.55
CA LEU A 8 -31.44 -26.59 -24.29
C LEU A 8 -29.89 -26.51 -24.46
N SER A 9 -29.37 -27.05 -25.58
CA SER A 9 -27.94 -26.99 -25.89
C SER A 9 -27.46 -25.54 -26.17
N ILE A 10 -28.29 -24.74 -26.83
CA ILE A 10 -27.96 -23.32 -27.11
C ILE A 10 -27.99 -22.49 -25.82
N MET A 11 -28.98 -22.73 -24.93
CA MET A 11 -28.99 -22.06 -23.62
C MET A 11 -27.78 -22.43 -22.77
N LEU A 12 -27.38 -23.70 -22.74
CA LEU A 12 -26.22 -24.14 -21.97
C LEU A 12 -24.91 -23.53 -22.50
N ALA A 13 -24.79 -23.38 -23.83
CA ALA A 13 -23.63 -22.74 -24.45
C ALA A 13 -23.55 -21.24 -24.15
N MET A 14 -24.68 -20.50 -24.06
CA MET A 14 -24.70 -19.11 -23.66
C MET A 14 -24.31 -18.90 -22.18
N PHE A 15 -24.71 -19.80 -21.30
CA PHE A 15 -24.29 -19.74 -19.88
C PHE A 15 -22.79 -19.99 -19.70
N ALA A 16 -22.18 -20.85 -20.50
CA ALA A 16 -20.73 -21.10 -20.43
C ALA A 16 -19.88 -19.92 -20.91
N ALA A 17 -20.37 -19.08 -21.82
CA ALA A 17 -19.66 -17.91 -22.33
C ALA A 17 -19.58 -16.74 -21.33
N VAL A 18 -20.51 -16.64 -20.39
CA VAL A 18 -20.56 -15.56 -19.39
C VAL A 18 -19.59 -15.80 -18.22
N ALA A 19 -19.14 -17.04 -18.02
CA ALA A 19 -18.34 -17.42 -16.84
C ALA A 19 -16.85 -17.00 -16.89
N HIS A 20 -16.36 -16.37 -17.95
CA HIS A 20 -14.94 -16.08 -18.15
C HIS A 20 -14.57 -14.62 -18.42
N ALA A 21 -15.48 -13.69 -18.22
CA ALA A 21 -15.11 -12.27 -18.25
C ALA A 21 -14.36 -11.90 -16.96
N GLN A 22 -13.11 -12.31 -16.85
CA GLN A 22 -12.24 -11.77 -15.81
C GLN A 22 -12.15 -10.25 -16.02
N ASP A 23 -12.54 -9.51 -15.00
CA ASP A 23 -12.43 -8.05 -15.00
C ASP A 23 -10.95 -7.65 -15.14
N PRO A 24 -10.53 -7.06 -16.28
CA PRO A 24 -9.14 -6.72 -16.55
C PRO A 24 -8.61 -5.69 -15.55
N GLY A 25 -9.48 -4.96 -14.84
CA GLY A 25 -9.09 -4.03 -13.79
C GLY A 25 -8.61 -4.72 -12.52
N LYS A 26 -8.99 -5.97 -12.28
CA LYS A 26 -8.56 -6.77 -11.12
C LYS A 26 -7.21 -7.46 -11.32
N GLU A 27 -6.61 -7.30 -12.47
CA GLU A 27 -5.27 -7.82 -12.72
C GLU A 27 -4.27 -7.23 -11.73
N VAL A 28 -3.50 -8.09 -11.04
CA VAL A 28 -2.40 -7.67 -10.18
C VAL A 28 -1.22 -7.26 -11.04
N ILE A 29 -0.76 -6.02 -10.90
CA ILE A 29 0.36 -5.47 -11.67
C ILE A 29 1.63 -5.26 -10.85
N GLY A 30 1.54 -5.45 -9.53
CA GLY A 30 2.67 -5.30 -8.62
C GLY A 30 2.27 -5.45 -7.18
N LYS A 31 3.23 -5.25 -6.29
CA LYS A 31 3.05 -5.32 -4.85
C LYS A 31 3.71 -4.13 -4.18
N VAL A 32 3.02 -3.55 -3.20
CA VAL A 32 3.52 -2.44 -2.38
C VAL A 32 3.60 -2.87 -0.92
N ARG A 33 4.66 -2.47 -0.23
CA ARG A 33 4.79 -2.56 1.23
C ARG A 33 4.61 -1.18 1.84
N THR A 34 3.76 -1.11 2.85
CA THR A 34 3.55 0.09 3.66
C THR A 34 3.90 -0.21 5.10
N GLU A 35 4.71 0.65 5.71
CA GLU A 35 4.98 0.57 7.13
C GLU A 35 4.59 1.88 7.80
N LEU A 36 4.08 1.77 9.01
CA LEU A 36 3.83 2.89 9.89
C LEU A 36 4.93 2.91 10.95
N LEU A 37 5.69 3.98 10.95
CA LEU A 37 6.74 4.24 11.92
C LEU A 37 6.33 5.40 12.82
N PHE A 38 6.96 5.48 13.99
CA PHE A 38 6.82 6.59 14.92
C PHE A 38 8.19 7.07 15.33
N GLY A 39 8.39 8.38 15.23
CA GLY A 39 9.61 9.05 15.68
C GLY A 39 9.30 10.02 16.81
N THR A 40 10.06 9.95 17.92
CA THR A 40 9.84 10.73 19.13
C THR A 40 11.14 11.10 19.85
N ASN A 41 11.08 12.10 20.71
CA ASN A 41 12.13 12.41 21.69
C ASN A 41 11.85 11.79 23.07
N GLY A 42 10.63 11.28 23.28
CA GLY A 42 10.21 10.61 24.52
C GLY A 42 10.57 9.12 24.54
N PRO A 43 10.29 8.44 25.66
CA PRO A 43 10.51 7.00 25.80
C PRO A 43 9.52 6.22 24.93
N VAL A 44 10.00 5.18 24.25
CA VAL A 44 9.17 4.29 23.41
C VAL A 44 8.52 3.15 24.19
N THR A 45 8.93 2.93 25.44
CA THR A 45 8.41 1.87 26.32
C THR A 45 6.91 2.00 26.61
N SER A 46 6.37 3.21 26.54
CA SER A 46 4.95 3.50 26.75
C SER A 46 4.03 3.13 25.57
N LEU A 47 4.59 2.63 24.47
CA LEU A 47 3.85 2.32 23.25
C LEU A 47 3.25 0.91 23.23
N GLY A 48 3.59 0.08 24.24
CA GLY A 48 3.08 -1.29 24.36
C GLY A 48 3.91 -2.34 23.61
N SER A 49 3.51 -3.60 23.72
CA SER A 49 4.26 -4.76 23.21
C SER A 49 4.20 -4.96 21.69
N GLY A 50 3.40 -4.16 20.97
CA GLY A 50 3.24 -4.29 19.51
C GLY A 50 4.25 -3.53 18.65
N VAL A 51 5.21 -2.85 19.30
CA VAL A 51 6.24 -2.06 18.61
C VAL A 51 7.49 -2.87 18.34
N THR A 52 8.12 -2.62 17.18
CA THR A 52 9.37 -3.25 16.78
C THR A 52 10.43 -2.17 16.61
N GLU A 53 11.63 -2.43 17.14
CA GLU A 53 12.78 -1.57 16.90
C GLU A 53 13.18 -1.58 15.43
N LEU A 54 13.70 -0.46 14.95
CA LEU A 54 14.23 -0.37 13.59
C LEU A 54 15.69 -0.84 13.55
N SER A 55 16.12 -1.29 12.39
CA SER A 55 17.53 -1.55 12.17
C SER A 55 18.35 -0.24 12.20
N PRO A 56 19.62 -0.28 12.65
CA PRO A 56 20.48 0.91 12.64
C PRO A 56 20.61 1.58 11.26
N ALA A 57 20.56 0.77 10.20
CA ALA A 57 20.60 1.27 8.84
C ALA A 57 19.32 2.06 8.47
N GLU A 58 18.17 1.62 8.95
CA GLU A 58 16.89 2.29 8.72
C GLU A 58 16.79 3.58 9.52
N GLU A 59 17.19 3.57 10.79
CA GLU A 59 17.29 4.80 11.58
C GLU A 59 18.21 5.84 10.94
N THR A 60 19.37 5.40 10.45
CA THR A 60 20.31 6.30 9.75
C THR A 60 19.67 6.94 8.52
N ARG A 61 18.84 6.20 7.78
CA ARG A 61 18.10 6.75 6.64
C ARG A 61 17.06 7.78 7.07
N LEU A 62 16.31 7.49 8.14
CA LEU A 62 15.32 8.42 8.69
C LEU A 62 15.94 9.72 9.17
N ARG A 63 17.09 9.65 9.84
CA ARG A 63 17.81 10.84 10.33
C ARG A 63 18.31 11.78 9.21
N LYS A 64 18.47 11.25 7.98
CA LYS A 64 18.78 12.07 6.79
C LYS A 64 17.59 12.89 6.28
N VAL A 65 16.37 12.54 6.68
CA VAL A 65 15.17 13.33 6.36
C VAL A 65 15.14 14.56 7.27
N SER A 66 15.26 15.75 6.72
CA SER A 66 15.49 17.00 7.46
C SER A 66 14.53 17.24 8.64
N LYS A 67 13.24 16.86 8.48
CA LYS A 67 12.22 17.00 9.54
C LYS A 67 12.32 15.94 10.63
N LEU A 68 13.06 14.86 10.42
CA LEU A 68 13.17 13.72 11.32
C LEU A 68 14.53 13.67 12.03
N GLY A 69 15.53 14.39 11.55
CA GLY A 69 16.90 14.33 12.07
C GLY A 69 17.05 14.72 13.55
N ALA A 70 16.13 15.53 14.07
CA ALA A 70 16.12 15.95 15.47
C ALA A 70 15.46 14.93 16.43
N LEU A 71 14.80 13.89 15.90
CA LEU A 71 14.14 12.87 16.72
C LEU A 71 15.16 11.82 17.19
N LYS A 72 15.05 11.41 18.45
CA LYS A 72 16.00 10.50 19.10
C LYS A 72 15.68 9.02 18.86
N ASN A 73 14.41 8.67 18.94
CA ASN A 73 13.92 7.30 18.93
C ASN A 73 12.99 7.07 17.75
N PHE A 74 13.14 5.93 17.11
CA PHE A 74 12.25 5.47 16.02
C PHE A 74 11.82 4.04 16.24
N VAL A 75 10.54 3.77 16.05
CA VAL A 75 9.97 2.41 16.16
C VAL A 75 8.98 2.16 15.04
N LYS A 76 8.79 0.89 14.69
CA LYS A 76 7.77 0.45 13.76
C LYS A 76 6.51 0.03 14.52
N LEU A 77 5.39 0.65 14.16
CA LEU A 77 4.08 0.36 14.74
C LEU A 77 3.33 -0.72 13.96
N GLY A 78 3.66 -0.92 12.70
CA GLY A 78 3.04 -1.95 11.88
C GLY A 78 3.54 -1.95 10.44
N SER A 79 3.23 -3.04 9.73
CA SER A 79 3.61 -3.25 8.33
C SER A 79 2.57 -4.10 7.63
N VAL A 80 2.33 -3.81 6.35
CA VAL A 80 1.46 -4.60 5.48
C VAL A 80 1.98 -4.59 4.06
N GLU A 81 1.84 -5.72 3.37
CA GLU A 81 1.99 -5.81 1.92
C GLU A 81 0.61 -5.93 1.28
N GLN A 82 0.42 -5.23 0.17
CA GLN A 82 -0.82 -5.17 -0.58
C GLN A 82 -0.56 -5.27 -2.07
N ASP A 83 -1.39 -6.03 -2.76
CA ASP A 83 -1.37 -6.11 -4.21
C ASP A 83 -1.88 -4.81 -4.84
N ILE A 84 -1.26 -4.40 -5.93
CA ILE A 84 -1.67 -3.26 -6.74
C ILE A 84 -2.50 -3.79 -7.90
N LEU A 85 -3.76 -3.40 -7.94
CA LEU A 85 -4.69 -3.76 -9.00
C LEU A 85 -4.63 -2.74 -10.13
N LYS A 86 -4.65 -3.21 -11.39
CA LYS A 86 -4.47 -2.39 -12.58
C LYS A 86 -5.50 -1.25 -12.72
N GLY A 87 -6.76 -1.52 -12.44
CA GLY A 87 -7.87 -0.58 -12.65
C GLY A 87 -8.50 -0.09 -11.36
N TYR A 88 -8.05 -0.54 -10.20
CA TYR A 88 -8.71 -0.26 -8.94
C TYR A 88 -7.77 0.35 -7.90
N LYS A 89 -8.37 1.13 -7.03
CA LYS A 89 -7.71 1.63 -5.82
C LYS A 89 -7.60 0.49 -4.81
N SER A 90 -6.37 0.18 -4.39
CA SER A 90 -6.07 -0.79 -3.34
C SER A 90 -5.92 -0.09 -2.00
N TRP A 91 -6.32 -0.76 -0.91
CA TRP A 91 -6.28 -0.24 0.45
C TRP A 91 -5.33 -1.06 1.31
N ALA A 92 -4.46 -0.41 2.05
CA ALA A 92 -3.55 -1.02 3.01
C ALA A 92 -3.81 -0.52 4.42
N GLN A 93 -3.80 -1.43 5.40
CA GLN A 93 -3.93 -1.15 6.82
C GLN A 93 -2.62 -1.49 7.53
N PRO A 94 -1.71 -0.52 7.71
CA PRO A 94 -0.40 -0.79 8.33
C PRO A 94 -0.54 -1.28 9.79
N ILE A 95 -1.60 -0.88 10.50
CA ILE A 95 -1.95 -1.40 11.82
C ILE A 95 -3.09 -2.39 11.63
N ARG A 96 -2.84 -3.66 11.91
CA ARG A 96 -3.86 -4.72 11.84
C ARG A 96 -5.05 -4.40 12.75
N ASN A 97 -6.24 -4.69 12.26
CA ASN A 97 -7.52 -4.48 12.95
C ASN A 97 -7.83 -3.02 13.33
N SER A 98 -7.12 -2.05 12.75
CA SER A 98 -7.39 -0.63 12.96
C SER A 98 -7.66 0.07 11.64
N GLN A 99 -8.86 0.63 11.49
CA GLN A 99 -9.21 1.51 10.38
C GLN A 99 -8.84 2.98 10.66
N ALA A 100 -8.21 3.26 11.81
CA ALA A 100 -7.84 4.62 12.17
C ALA A 100 -6.82 5.22 11.20
N LEU A 101 -5.98 4.37 10.59
CA LEU A 101 -4.96 4.77 9.64
C LEU A 101 -5.01 3.83 8.43
N MET A 102 -5.24 4.39 7.26
CA MET A 102 -5.31 3.65 5.99
C MET A 102 -4.49 4.35 4.92
N VAL A 103 -3.90 3.56 4.05
CA VAL A 103 -3.16 4.06 2.87
C VAL A 103 -3.79 3.46 1.63
N THR A 104 -4.08 4.29 0.63
CA THR A 104 -4.59 3.81 -0.65
C THR A 104 -3.54 3.96 -1.74
N PHE A 105 -3.62 3.09 -2.72
CA PHE A 105 -2.76 3.09 -3.89
C PHE A 105 -3.61 2.96 -5.15
N GLN A 106 -3.47 3.91 -6.06
CA GLN A 106 -4.11 3.85 -7.36
C GLN A 106 -3.05 4.00 -8.45
N PRO A 107 -2.84 2.97 -9.29
CA PRO A 107 -1.89 3.08 -10.39
C PRO A 107 -2.39 4.08 -11.42
N GLN A 108 -1.47 4.91 -11.92
CA GLN A 108 -1.74 5.88 -12.97
C GLN A 108 -1.13 5.43 -14.30
N ALA A 109 0.15 5.06 -14.28
CA ALA A 109 0.85 4.59 -15.46
C ALA A 109 2.03 3.71 -15.06
N ALA A 110 2.19 2.57 -15.72
CA ALA A 110 3.37 1.73 -15.59
C ALA A 110 4.44 2.19 -16.59
N ILE A 111 5.67 2.39 -16.10
CA ILE A 111 6.85 2.64 -16.92
C ILE A 111 7.67 1.35 -16.90
N LYS A 112 7.24 0.38 -17.74
CA LYS A 112 7.69 -1.02 -17.69
C LYS A 112 9.22 -1.19 -17.83
N GLU A 113 9.82 -0.50 -18.79
CA GLU A 113 11.25 -0.60 -19.10
C GLU A 113 12.17 -0.16 -17.95
N SER A 114 11.67 0.64 -17.02
CA SER A 114 12.47 1.20 -15.93
C SER A 114 12.15 0.60 -14.56
N ARG A 115 11.33 -0.44 -14.47
CA ARG A 115 10.83 -1.02 -13.21
C ARG A 115 10.22 0.04 -12.28
N ARG A 116 9.45 0.94 -12.87
CA ARG A 116 8.79 2.06 -12.18
C ARG A 116 7.29 2.04 -12.39
N LEU A 117 6.58 2.53 -11.39
CA LEU A 117 5.13 2.69 -11.42
C LEU A 117 4.77 4.06 -10.86
N ARG A 118 3.96 4.81 -11.59
CA ARG A 118 3.34 6.03 -11.07
C ARG A 118 2.11 5.66 -10.27
N LEU A 119 2.13 6.02 -8.99
CA LEU A 119 1.04 5.76 -8.05
C LEU A 119 0.52 7.07 -7.47
N ASP A 120 -0.80 7.19 -7.42
CA ASP A 120 -1.49 8.13 -6.55
C ASP A 120 -1.67 7.44 -5.19
N VAL A 121 -1.05 8.01 -4.17
CA VAL A 121 -1.05 7.48 -2.80
C VAL A 121 -1.79 8.45 -1.90
N GLU A 122 -2.80 7.97 -1.18
CA GLU A 122 -3.53 8.77 -0.20
C GLU A 122 -3.33 8.17 1.20
N TYR A 123 -3.14 9.04 2.16
CA TYR A 123 -3.12 8.69 3.58
C TYR A 123 -4.39 9.20 4.25
N TRP A 124 -5.10 8.29 4.89
CA TRP A 124 -6.38 8.54 5.55
C TRP A 124 -6.26 8.33 7.04
N GLN A 125 -6.79 9.26 7.81
CA GLN A 125 -6.88 9.19 9.26
C GLN A 125 -8.33 9.41 9.69
N LYS A 126 -8.91 8.44 10.41
CA LYS A 126 -10.31 8.50 10.87
C LYS A 126 -11.28 8.92 9.75
N SER A 127 -11.22 8.24 8.63
CA SER A 127 -12.05 8.51 7.44
C SER A 127 -11.86 9.90 6.79
N LYS A 128 -10.83 10.64 7.19
CA LYS A 128 -10.45 11.92 6.58
C LYS A 128 -9.12 11.76 5.84
N MET A 129 -9.08 12.17 4.58
CA MET A 129 -7.83 12.23 3.82
C MET A 129 -6.93 13.32 4.40
N ALA A 130 -5.76 12.92 4.91
CA ALA A 130 -4.80 13.82 5.51
C ALA A 130 -3.71 14.26 4.53
N LEU A 131 -3.32 13.37 3.61
CA LEU A 131 -2.25 13.62 2.64
C LEU A 131 -2.54 12.88 1.33
N ARG A 132 -2.09 13.45 0.21
CA ARG A 132 -2.15 12.84 -1.12
C ARG A 132 -0.86 13.12 -1.87
N TRP A 133 -0.32 12.09 -2.56
CA TRP A 133 0.87 12.19 -3.40
C TRP A 133 0.65 11.46 -4.71
N ASP A 134 1.06 12.08 -5.78
CA ASP A 134 1.20 11.49 -7.09
C ASP A 134 2.71 11.44 -7.41
N ARG A 135 3.28 10.23 -7.40
CA ARG A 135 4.72 10.03 -7.62
C ARG A 135 5.04 8.77 -8.40
N VAL A 136 6.23 8.78 -8.98
CA VAL A 136 6.84 7.59 -9.58
C VAL A 136 7.62 6.86 -8.49
N PHE A 137 7.28 5.59 -8.28
CA PHE A 137 7.95 4.66 -7.39
C PHE A 137 8.81 3.71 -8.22
N GLU A 138 10.00 3.42 -7.74
CA GLU A 138 10.93 2.47 -8.34
C GLU A 138 11.03 1.24 -7.44
N VAL A 139 11.06 0.05 -8.05
CA VAL A 139 11.12 -1.22 -7.30
C VAL A 139 12.34 -1.25 -6.38
N GLY A 140 12.10 -1.59 -5.11
CA GLY A 140 13.11 -1.67 -4.06
C GLY A 140 13.50 -0.32 -3.44
N LYS A 141 12.96 0.81 -3.95
CA LYS A 141 13.21 2.12 -3.34
C LYS A 141 12.08 2.51 -2.40
N ARG A 142 12.44 2.80 -1.15
CA ARG A 142 11.53 3.23 -0.10
C ARG A 142 11.40 4.74 -0.07
N VAL A 143 10.16 5.23 0.00
CA VAL A 143 9.80 6.64 0.17
C VAL A 143 9.31 6.86 1.59
N TYR A 144 9.78 7.92 2.24
CA TYR A 144 9.39 8.30 3.60
C TYR A 144 8.52 9.55 3.55
N LEU A 145 7.38 9.48 4.21
CA LEU A 145 6.38 10.52 4.26
C LEU A 145 6.15 10.91 5.72
N VAL A 146 6.51 12.15 6.05
CA VAL A 146 6.27 12.66 7.40
C VAL A 146 4.80 12.95 7.55
N GLY A 147 4.15 12.16 8.39
CA GLY A 147 2.74 12.26 8.71
C GLY A 147 2.45 13.29 9.81
N PRO A 148 1.23 13.28 10.35
CA PRO A 148 0.82 14.19 11.40
C PRO A 148 1.55 13.92 12.71
N LYS A 149 1.52 14.93 13.59
CA LYS A 149 1.91 14.75 14.98
C LYS A 149 0.98 13.74 15.66
N TRP A 150 1.58 12.87 16.46
CA TRP A 150 0.89 11.92 17.30
C TRP A 150 1.62 11.80 18.62
N ARG A 151 0.93 12.02 19.74
CA ARG A 151 1.55 12.15 21.06
C ARG A 151 2.67 13.22 21.04
N ASP A 152 3.84 12.90 21.53
CA ASP A 152 5.05 13.72 21.59
C ASP A 152 5.99 13.59 20.36
N GLY A 153 5.50 12.97 19.29
CA GLY A 153 6.31 12.70 18.09
C GLY A 153 5.54 12.85 16.79
N ASN A 154 6.08 12.22 15.76
CA ASN A 154 5.52 12.22 14.41
C ASN A 154 5.27 10.80 13.92
N LEU A 155 4.13 10.58 13.28
CA LEU A 155 3.92 9.40 12.46
C LEU A 155 4.73 9.54 11.16
N ILE A 156 5.27 8.43 10.70
CA ILE A 156 6.02 8.36 9.46
C ILE A 156 5.47 7.17 8.67
N ILE A 157 5.05 7.43 7.45
CA ILE A 157 4.55 6.38 6.56
C ILE A 157 5.66 6.07 5.57
N THR A 158 6.01 4.81 5.43
CA THR A 158 6.90 4.38 4.36
C THR A 158 6.10 3.66 3.29
N VAL A 159 6.46 3.88 2.04
CA VAL A 159 5.90 3.20 0.89
C VAL A 159 7.05 2.67 0.04
N GLU A 160 7.04 1.39 -0.25
CA GLU A 160 8.03 0.71 -1.06
C GLU A 160 7.32 -0.11 -2.13
N LEU A 161 7.64 0.13 -3.39
CA LEU A 161 7.23 -0.74 -4.49
C LEU A 161 8.11 -2.00 -4.43
N VAL A 162 7.53 -3.12 -3.98
CA VAL A 162 8.26 -4.38 -3.76
C VAL A 162 8.56 -5.08 -5.08
N SER A 163 7.54 -5.17 -5.93
CA SER A 163 7.66 -5.84 -7.23
C SER A 163 6.68 -5.27 -8.24
N LEU A 164 6.99 -5.46 -9.51
CA LEU A 164 6.06 -5.37 -10.62
C LEU A 164 5.95 -6.74 -11.27
N VAL A 165 4.77 -7.04 -11.81
CA VAL A 165 4.54 -8.25 -12.60
C VAL A 165 5.09 -7.99 -14.00
N ASP A 166 6.10 -8.73 -14.38
CA ASP A 166 6.64 -8.73 -15.75
C ASP A 166 5.63 -9.45 -16.66
N LYS A 167 5.28 -8.81 -17.77
CA LYS A 167 4.47 -9.40 -18.84
C LYS A 167 5.28 -9.54 -20.09
#